data_67bb0d46cdad9456baab15e1489d0399
#
_entry.id   67bb0d46cdad9456baab15e1489d0399
#
_cell.length_a   1.000
_cell.length_b   1.000
_cell.length_c   1.000
_cell.angle_alpha   90.00
_cell.angle_beta   90.00
_cell.angle_gamma   90.00
#
_symmetry.space_group_name_H-M   'P 1'
#
loop_
_entity.id
_entity.type
_entity.pdbx_description
1 polymer ?
#
loop_
_entity_poly.entity_id
_entity_poly.type
_entity_poly.pdbx_seq_one_letter_code
_entity_poly.pdbx_strand_id
1 'polypeptide(L)'
;MLLKHGGFVYILTNKNNTVLYTGVTSELRARIDQHKSKYYPNSFTAKYNCNKIVWYEQLEYIEDAIAREKQIKAGNRMKKEELIQKMNPEWIDLWDEIQEL
;
A
#
# COMPACT_ATOMS: atom_id res chain seq x y z
N MET A 1 20.06 22.50 -3.61
CA MET A 1 19.20 21.55 -4.29
C MET A 1 18.01 21.22 -3.39
N LEU A 2 16.83 21.35 -3.93
CA LEU A 2 15.63 21.00 -3.18
C LEU A 2 15.40 19.50 -3.28
N LEU A 3 15.27 18.85 -2.12
CA LEU A 3 14.91 17.45 -2.08
C LEU A 3 13.40 17.36 -2.06
N LYS A 4 12.85 16.60 -3.00
CA LYS A 4 11.43 16.32 -3.02
C LYS A 4 11.15 15.21 -2.02
N HIS A 5 10.21 15.47 -1.13
CA HIS A 5 9.73 14.46 -0.20
C HIS A 5 8.46 13.86 -0.77
N GLY A 6 8.65 12.90 -1.67
CA GLY A 6 7.55 12.16 -2.26
C GLY A 6 6.94 11.19 -1.29
N GLY A 7 5.80 10.63 -1.71
CA GLY A 7 5.12 9.64 -0.92
C GLY A 7 4.44 8.60 -1.78
N PHE A 8 4.12 7.48 -1.17
CA PHE A 8 3.40 6.38 -1.78
C PHE A 8 2.17 6.08 -0.97
N VAL A 9 1.06 5.87 -1.67
CA VAL A 9 -0.13 5.26 -1.09
C VAL A 9 -0.16 3.82 -1.58
N TYR A 10 -0.52 2.89 -0.71
CA TYR A 10 -0.50 1.48 -1.08
C TYR A 10 -1.68 0.75 -0.45
N ILE A 11 -2.04 -0.37 -1.05
CA ILE A 11 -3.06 -1.27 -0.51
C ILE A 11 -2.42 -2.65 -0.35
N LEU A 12 -2.53 -3.18 0.87
CA LEU A 12 -2.11 -4.53 1.20
C LEU A 12 -3.33 -5.42 1.37
N THR A 13 -3.14 -6.70 1.13
CA THR A 13 -4.16 -7.70 1.39
C THR A 13 -3.52 -8.97 1.92
N ASN A 14 -4.36 -9.86 2.45
CA ASN A 14 -3.92 -11.18 2.87
C ASN A 14 -3.94 -12.16 1.69
N LYS A 15 -3.45 -13.37 1.92
CA LYS A 15 -3.35 -14.41 0.89
C LYS A 15 -4.66 -14.63 0.14
N ASN A 16 -5.78 -14.58 0.84
CA ASN A 16 -7.09 -14.90 0.27
C ASN A 16 -7.87 -13.65 -0.19
N ASN A 17 -7.23 -12.48 -0.18
CA ASN A 17 -7.84 -11.22 -0.64
C ASN A 17 -9.11 -10.84 0.13
N THR A 18 -9.19 -11.21 1.39
CA THR A 18 -10.39 -10.96 2.19
C THR A 18 -10.30 -9.69 3.03
N VAL A 19 -9.10 -9.23 3.34
CA VAL A 19 -8.87 -8.04 4.17
C VAL A 19 -8.01 -7.05 3.38
N LEU A 20 -8.43 -5.79 3.34
CA LEU A 20 -7.66 -4.72 2.68
C LEU A 20 -7.14 -3.75 3.74
N TYR A 21 -5.91 -3.28 3.55
CA TYR A 21 -5.30 -2.25 4.37
C TYR A 21 -4.72 -1.17 3.47
N THR A 22 -5.09 0.09 3.71
CA THR A 22 -4.55 1.23 2.97
C THR A 22 -3.55 1.96 3.85
N GLY A 23 -2.37 2.24 3.31
CA GLY A 23 -1.33 2.93 4.05
C GLY A 23 -0.64 3.98 3.19
N VAL A 24 0.18 4.81 3.85
CA VAL A 24 0.99 5.84 3.21
C VAL A 24 2.38 5.82 3.81
N THR A 25 3.38 6.05 2.97
CA THR A 25 4.77 6.07 3.42
C THR A 25 5.64 6.87 2.45
N SER A 26 6.73 7.44 2.95
CA SER A 26 7.75 8.03 2.10
C SER A 26 8.77 6.98 1.61
N GLU A 27 8.77 5.79 2.21
CA GLU A 27 9.75 4.74 1.94
C GLU A 27 9.02 3.41 1.69
N LEU A 28 8.57 3.21 0.44
CA LEU A 28 7.69 2.08 0.11
C LEU A 28 8.34 0.73 0.39
N ARG A 29 9.54 0.49 -0.14
CA ARG A 29 10.19 -0.82 0.03
C ARG A 29 10.41 -1.16 1.50
N ALA A 30 10.92 -0.20 2.27
CA ALA A 30 11.17 -0.41 3.69
C ALA A 30 9.87 -0.69 4.45
N ARG A 31 8.82 0.05 4.14
CA ARG A 31 7.54 -0.13 4.82
C ARG A 31 6.91 -1.48 4.49
N ILE A 32 6.94 -1.88 3.21
CA ILE A 32 6.37 -3.19 2.83
C ILE A 32 7.19 -4.33 3.45
N ASP A 33 8.52 -4.18 3.50
CA ASP A 33 9.35 -5.16 4.19
C ASP A 33 8.96 -5.30 5.65
N GLN A 34 8.70 -4.19 6.34
CA GLN A 34 8.22 -4.22 7.74
C GLN A 34 6.89 -4.96 7.87
N HIS A 35 5.97 -4.76 6.92
CA HIS A 35 4.70 -5.48 6.93
C HIS A 35 4.91 -6.98 6.73
N LYS A 36 5.76 -7.35 5.77
CA LYS A 36 6.02 -8.77 5.47
C LYS A 36 6.72 -9.48 6.63
N SER A 37 7.63 -8.81 7.30
CA SER A 37 8.39 -9.38 8.42
C SER A 37 7.64 -9.31 9.75
N LYS A 38 6.45 -8.68 9.75
CA LYS A 38 5.68 -8.42 10.97
C LYS A 38 6.50 -7.67 12.01
N TYR A 39 7.27 -6.67 11.53
CA TYR A 39 8.12 -5.85 12.38
C TYR A 39 7.37 -5.26 13.56
N TYR A 40 6.09 -4.91 13.37
CA TYR A 40 5.19 -4.48 14.42
C TYR A 40 4.16 -5.58 14.66
N PRO A 41 4.45 -6.56 15.54
CA PRO A 41 3.64 -7.77 15.63
C PRO A 41 2.20 -7.55 16.11
N ASN A 42 1.94 -6.41 16.77
CA ASN A 42 0.60 -6.10 17.27
C ASN A 42 -0.19 -5.21 16.30
N SER A 43 0.36 -4.92 15.12
CA SER A 43 -0.32 -4.08 14.14
C SER A 43 -1.46 -4.82 13.46
N PHE A 44 -2.39 -4.06 12.86
CA PHE A 44 -3.49 -4.60 12.08
C PHE A 44 -2.96 -5.54 10.98
N THR A 45 -1.95 -5.11 10.23
CA THR A 45 -1.43 -5.89 9.11
C THR A 45 -0.78 -7.19 9.57
N ALA A 46 -0.09 -7.19 10.70
CA ALA A 46 0.48 -8.41 11.26
C ALA A 46 -0.61 -9.36 11.73
N LYS A 47 -1.63 -8.83 12.41
CA LYS A 47 -2.74 -9.63 12.93
C LYS A 47 -3.52 -10.32 11.82
N TYR A 48 -3.77 -9.63 10.72
CA TYR A 48 -4.59 -10.15 9.63
C TYR A 48 -3.76 -10.65 8.44
N ASN A 49 -2.44 -10.74 8.60
CA ASN A 49 -1.52 -11.26 7.58
C ASN A 49 -1.62 -10.50 6.26
N CYS A 50 -1.77 -9.16 6.33
CA CYS A 50 -1.81 -8.31 5.14
C CYS A 50 -0.37 -8.04 4.70
N ASN A 51 0.22 -8.99 4.00
CA ASN A 51 1.62 -8.96 3.60
C ASN A 51 1.83 -8.99 2.09
N LYS A 52 0.74 -8.86 1.32
CA LYS A 52 0.78 -8.86 -0.15
C LYS A 52 0.39 -7.46 -0.62
N ILE A 53 1.31 -6.78 -1.36
CA ILE A 53 1.00 -5.46 -1.91
C ILE A 53 0.35 -5.63 -3.27
N VAL A 54 -0.87 -5.12 -3.41
CA VAL A 54 -1.67 -5.32 -4.63
C VAL A 54 -1.92 -4.03 -5.40
N TRP A 55 -1.59 -2.88 -4.82
CA TRP A 55 -1.76 -1.58 -5.45
C TRP A 55 -0.86 -0.55 -4.79
N TYR A 56 -0.32 0.37 -5.59
CA TYR A 56 0.39 1.54 -5.06
C TYR A 56 0.29 2.70 -6.05
N GLU A 57 0.49 3.90 -5.51
CA GLU A 57 0.53 5.14 -6.30
C GLU A 57 1.62 6.02 -5.72
N GLN A 58 2.49 6.55 -6.58
CA GLN A 58 3.54 7.47 -6.18
C GLN A 58 3.08 8.90 -6.40
N LEU A 59 3.24 9.74 -5.38
CA LEU A 59 2.93 11.17 -5.45
C LEU A 59 4.21 11.96 -5.22
N GLU A 60 4.29 13.12 -5.85
CA GLU A 60 5.49 13.96 -5.79
C GLU A 60 5.76 14.50 -4.37
N TYR A 61 4.69 14.76 -3.61
CA TYR A 61 4.81 15.32 -2.26
C TYR A 61 4.10 14.43 -1.27
N ILE A 62 4.70 14.28 -0.07
CA ILE A 62 4.14 13.44 0.98
C ILE A 62 2.76 13.94 1.44
N GLU A 63 2.56 15.25 1.44
CA GLU A 63 1.27 15.85 1.82
C GLU A 63 0.15 15.37 0.90
N ASP A 64 0.44 15.27 -0.41
CA ASP A 64 -0.53 14.78 -1.38
C ASP A 64 -0.79 13.28 -1.20
N ALA A 65 0.24 12.54 -0.85
CA ALA A 65 0.10 11.11 -0.57
C ALA A 65 -0.79 10.89 0.66
N ILE A 66 -0.60 11.69 1.71
CA ILE A 66 -1.43 11.63 2.92
C ILE A 66 -2.89 11.94 2.58
N ALA A 67 -3.13 12.97 1.77
CA ALA A 67 -4.47 13.34 1.35
C ALA A 67 -5.12 12.22 0.52
N ARG A 68 -4.34 11.61 -0.38
CA ARG A 68 -4.81 10.51 -1.21
C ARG A 68 -5.16 9.28 -0.37
N GLU A 69 -4.33 8.96 0.62
CA GLU A 69 -4.59 7.84 1.51
C GLU A 69 -5.92 8.03 2.26
N LYS A 70 -6.17 9.24 2.77
CA LYS A 70 -7.42 9.55 3.46
C LYS A 70 -8.61 9.42 2.52
N GLN A 71 -8.47 9.88 1.28
CA GLN A 71 -9.52 9.78 0.27
C GLN A 71 -9.88 8.32 -0.01
N ILE A 72 -8.87 7.47 -0.17
CA ILE A 72 -9.08 6.05 -0.44
C ILE A 72 -9.70 5.36 0.77
N LYS A 73 -9.22 5.67 1.97
CA LYS A 73 -9.79 5.09 3.21
C LYS A 73 -11.25 5.44 3.40
N ALA A 74 -11.65 6.65 3.00
CA ALA A 74 -13.04 7.10 3.12
C ALA A 74 -13.98 6.39 2.15
N GLY A 75 -13.44 5.77 1.08
CA GLY A 75 -14.23 5.04 0.11
C GLY A 75 -14.58 3.64 0.62
N ASN A 76 -15.58 3.03 -0.04
CA ASN A 76 -15.97 1.66 0.30
C ASN A 76 -15.02 0.65 -0.33
N ARG A 77 -15.22 -0.63 0.00
CA ARG A 77 -14.38 -1.72 -0.52
C ARG A 77 -14.42 -1.79 -2.05
N MET A 78 -15.58 -1.60 -2.65
CA MET A 78 -15.72 -1.67 -4.10
C MET A 78 -14.81 -0.67 -4.81
N LYS A 79 -14.69 0.56 -4.29
CA LYS A 79 -13.81 1.57 -4.87
C LYS A 79 -12.35 1.18 -4.78
N LYS A 80 -11.95 0.55 -3.66
CA LYS A 80 -10.59 0.05 -3.50
C LYS A 80 -10.32 -1.09 -4.48
N GLU A 81 -11.28 -1.98 -4.65
CA GLU A 81 -11.16 -3.09 -5.60
C GLU A 81 -11.04 -2.59 -7.04
N GLU A 82 -11.75 -1.50 -7.38
CA GLU A 82 -11.63 -0.89 -8.70
C GLU A 82 -10.22 -0.36 -8.97
N LEU A 83 -9.59 0.26 -7.97
CA LEU A 83 -8.21 0.72 -8.11
C LEU A 83 -7.27 -0.46 -8.36
N ILE A 84 -7.42 -1.52 -7.58
CA ILE A 84 -6.60 -2.73 -7.72
C ILE A 84 -6.82 -3.34 -9.09
N GLN A 85 -8.08 -3.46 -9.52
CA GLN A 85 -8.44 -4.09 -10.78
C GLN A 85 -7.79 -3.40 -11.98
N LYS A 86 -7.68 -2.08 -11.97
CA LYS A 86 -7.06 -1.33 -13.06
C LYS A 86 -5.56 -1.57 -13.16
N MET A 87 -4.88 -1.70 -12.04
CA MET A 87 -3.43 -1.83 -12.00
C MET A 87 -2.98 -3.29 -12.01
N ASN A 88 -3.73 -4.15 -11.33
CA ASN A 88 -3.30 -5.49 -10.98
C ASN A 88 -4.52 -6.42 -10.93
N PRO A 89 -5.13 -6.72 -12.09
CA PRO A 89 -6.40 -7.47 -12.12
C PRO A 89 -6.32 -8.86 -11.52
N GLU A 90 -5.12 -9.44 -11.46
CA GLU A 90 -4.93 -10.77 -10.90
C GLU A 90 -4.59 -10.75 -9.42
N TRP A 91 -4.45 -9.56 -8.81
CA TRP A 91 -4.13 -9.39 -7.40
C TRP A 91 -2.86 -10.12 -6.98
N ILE A 92 -1.85 -10.10 -7.85
CA ILE A 92 -0.55 -10.68 -7.52
C ILE A 92 0.20 -9.76 -6.55
N ASP A 93 1.14 -10.34 -5.81
CA ASP A 93 2.01 -9.55 -4.94
C ASP A 93 2.99 -8.76 -5.79
N LEU A 94 2.94 -7.43 -5.69
CA LEU A 94 3.80 -6.53 -6.48
C LEU A 94 5.17 -6.31 -5.84
N TRP A 95 5.55 -7.13 -4.86
CA TRP A 95 6.82 -6.98 -4.14
C TRP A 95 8.02 -6.90 -5.08
N ASP A 96 8.09 -7.81 -6.06
CA ASP A 96 9.22 -7.81 -6.99
C ASP A 96 9.23 -6.56 -7.86
N GLU A 97 8.06 -6.09 -8.28
CA GLU A 97 7.94 -4.88 -9.09
C GLU A 97 8.45 -3.65 -8.34
N ILE A 98 8.11 -3.50 -7.06
CA ILE A 98 8.51 -2.32 -6.30
C ILE A 98 10.01 -2.26 -6.00
N GLN A 99 10.72 -3.38 -6.14
CA GLN A 99 12.18 -3.38 -5.99
C GLN A 99 12.85 -2.57 -7.10
N GLU A 100 12.18 -2.37 -8.22
CA GLU A 100 12.71 -1.63 -9.37
C GLU A 100 12.46 -0.11 -9.27
N LEU A 101 11.76 0.34 -8.27
CA LEU A 101 11.44 1.76 -8.09
C LEU A 101 12.61 2.59 -7.58
#